data_5cc02390c09e07f977e0d9cda3228f58
#
_entry.id   5cc02390c09e07f977e0d9cda3228f58
#
_cell.length_a   1.000
_cell.length_b   1.000
_cell.length_c   1.000
_cell.angle_alpha   90.00
_cell.angle_beta   90.00
_cell.angle_gamma   90.00
#
_symmetry.space_group_name_H-M   'P 1'
#
loop_
_entity.id
_entity.type
_entity.pdbx_description
1 polymer ?
#
loop_
_entity_poly.entity_id
_entity_poly.type
_entity_poly.pdbx_seq_one_letter_code
_entity_poly.pdbx_strand_id
1 'polypeptide(L)'
;MLDFDIIRKVIDDVNTLGVKSVSLSGGEPFLRDDTTEIVDYIYAQGLKIKFYSSGIYFSDGQYTSIPATLLEAVKDKIEALIFNYEATDANLYATIMGTEAANLVLLDETIEKSIALGIHVEAHLVPMHCNYRQIPAVLSKLYSMGVSNVSFLRLVTQGRVLENKELVELTIEEQAELKQILIKSGESYKGKIRLGLPFSAAKCAACGTGTVKLTIRYDGYVFPCEAFKDGLMEIMDGIMAENVNEKRLSDIYEHSEYLQNVRDGLKTFSESGVGECCYGQYCRKNKGLWK
;
A
#
# COMPACT_ATOMS: atom_id res chain seq x y z
N MET A 1 -2.72 9.70 16.14
CA MET A 1 -2.01 10.09 14.89
C MET A 1 -0.64 10.60 15.33
N LEU A 2 0.44 10.30 14.58
CA LEU A 2 1.79 10.79 14.91
C LEU A 2 1.85 12.31 14.80
N ASP A 3 2.44 12.95 15.81
CA ASP A 3 2.71 14.38 15.76
C ASP A 3 3.85 14.69 14.78
N PHE A 4 3.87 15.91 14.24
CA PHE A 4 4.89 16.31 13.26
C PHE A 4 6.32 16.20 13.83
N ASP A 5 6.52 16.51 15.11
CA ASP A 5 7.84 16.39 15.75
C ASP A 5 8.34 14.93 15.80
N ILE A 6 7.43 13.97 15.98
CA ILE A 6 7.78 12.54 15.91
C ILE A 6 8.12 12.13 14.47
N ILE A 7 7.31 12.61 13.50
CA ILE A 7 7.57 12.37 12.08
C ILE A 7 8.96 12.91 11.69
N ARG A 8 9.32 14.12 12.13
CA ARG A 8 10.64 14.71 11.87
C ARG A 8 11.78 13.83 12.41
N LYS A 9 11.67 13.39 13.66
CA LYS A 9 12.66 12.47 14.26
C LYS A 9 12.79 11.16 13.49
N VAL A 10 11.66 10.60 13.03
CA VAL A 10 11.65 9.41 12.16
C VAL A 10 12.37 9.69 10.85
N ILE A 11 12.12 10.82 10.20
CA ILE A 11 12.74 11.19 8.93
C ILE A 11 14.25 11.44 9.10
N ASP A 12 14.67 12.04 10.21
CA ASP A 12 16.10 12.19 10.52
C ASP A 12 16.78 10.82 10.66
N ASP A 13 16.12 9.86 11.33
CA ASP A 13 16.64 8.51 11.49
C ASP A 13 16.71 7.72 10.17
N VAL A 14 15.68 7.83 9.30
CA VAL A 14 15.70 7.11 8.01
C VAL A 14 16.84 7.57 7.11
N ASN A 15 17.28 8.82 7.21
CA ASN A 15 18.46 9.31 6.50
C ASN A 15 19.75 8.62 6.97
N THR A 16 19.93 8.47 8.29
CA THR A 16 21.08 7.74 8.86
C THR A 16 21.07 6.26 8.50
N LEU A 17 19.89 5.65 8.39
CA LEU A 17 19.71 4.26 7.98
C LEU A 17 19.88 4.05 6.45
N GLY A 18 20.15 5.10 5.69
CA GLY A 18 20.38 5.02 4.24
C GLY A 18 19.11 4.75 3.41
N VAL A 19 17.93 5.00 3.98
CA VAL A 19 16.64 4.91 3.26
C VAL A 19 16.65 5.87 2.09
N LYS A 20 16.05 5.47 0.96
CA LYS A 20 16.00 6.26 -0.28
C LYS A 20 14.63 6.84 -0.59
N SER A 21 13.59 6.21 -0.06
CA SER A 21 12.22 6.65 -0.33
C SER A 21 11.31 6.44 0.88
N VAL A 22 10.37 7.35 1.03
CA VAL A 22 9.31 7.30 2.04
C VAL A 22 7.98 7.20 1.32
N SER A 23 7.11 6.34 1.85
CA SER A 23 5.73 6.22 1.40
C SER A 23 4.81 6.85 2.45
N LEU A 24 4.14 7.92 2.09
CA LEU A 24 3.09 8.51 2.91
C LEU A 24 1.77 7.83 2.60
N SER A 25 1.15 7.30 3.64
CA SER A 25 -0.13 6.57 3.58
C SER A 25 -0.84 6.72 4.92
N GLY A 26 -2.02 6.14 5.05
CA GLY A 26 -2.75 6.15 6.32
C GLY A 26 -4.23 6.03 6.08
N GLY A 27 -5.06 6.91 6.70
CA GLY A 27 -6.40 7.18 6.22
C GLY A 27 -6.29 7.93 4.88
N GLU A 28 -6.68 9.20 4.88
CA GLU A 28 -6.40 10.08 3.73
C GLU A 28 -5.34 11.12 4.16
N PRO A 29 -4.10 11.05 3.62
CA PRO A 29 -3.05 11.98 4.05
C PRO A 29 -3.38 13.45 3.78
N PHE A 30 -4.12 13.76 2.72
CA PHE A 30 -4.52 15.15 2.43
C PHE A 30 -5.51 15.74 3.43
N LEU A 31 -6.10 14.93 4.33
CA LEU A 31 -6.93 15.41 5.43
C LEU A 31 -6.12 15.88 6.66
N ARG A 32 -4.81 15.70 6.65
CA ARG A 32 -3.93 16.25 7.69
C ARG A 32 -3.61 17.71 7.37
N ASP A 33 -3.77 18.59 8.32
CA ASP A 33 -3.49 20.03 8.15
C ASP A 33 -2.01 20.33 7.87
N ASP A 34 -1.10 19.49 8.41
CA ASP A 34 0.36 19.62 8.27
C ASP A 34 0.96 18.76 7.13
N THR A 35 0.15 18.19 6.24
CA THR A 35 0.62 17.32 5.15
C THR A 35 1.67 17.98 4.27
N THR A 36 1.47 19.25 3.89
CA THR A 36 2.41 19.98 3.04
C THR A 36 3.74 20.21 3.75
N GLU A 37 3.71 20.52 5.04
CA GLU A 37 4.91 20.69 5.85
C GLU A 37 5.70 19.40 6.00
N ILE A 38 5.00 18.26 6.16
CA ILE A 38 5.62 16.92 6.18
C ILE A 38 6.29 16.62 4.84
N VAL A 39 5.60 16.86 3.74
CA VAL A 39 6.17 16.66 2.38
C VAL A 39 7.40 17.54 2.17
N ASP A 40 7.33 18.81 2.58
CA ASP A 40 8.43 19.76 2.48
C ASP A 40 9.66 19.31 3.27
N TYR A 41 9.42 18.83 4.49
CA TYR A 41 10.50 18.33 5.34
C TYR A 41 11.19 17.10 4.73
N ILE A 42 10.40 16.11 4.26
CA ILE A 42 10.95 14.90 3.63
C ILE A 42 11.72 15.25 2.35
N TYR A 43 11.16 16.13 1.52
CA TYR A 43 11.79 16.58 0.28
C TYR A 43 13.10 17.30 0.53
N ALA A 44 13.15 18.18 1.54
CA ALA A 44 14.38 18.89 1.94
C ALA A 44 15.50 17.95 2.42
N GLN A 45 15.16 16.74 2.89
CA GLN A 45 16.13 15.69 3.23
C GLN A 45 16.63 14.89 2.01
N GLY A 46 16.20 15.22 0.80
CA GLY A 46 16.58 14.54 -0.44
C GLY A 46 15.97 13.14 -0.62
N LEU A 47 14.93 12.81 0.13
CA LEU A 47 14.23 11.55 0.05
C LEU A 47 13.15 11.59 -1.05
N LYS A 48 13.00 10.48 -1.78
CA LYS A 48 11.88 10.30 -2.71
C LYS A 48 10.59 10.05 -1.95
N ILE A 49 9.50 10.65 -2.39
CA ILE A 49 8.20 10.54 -1.72
C ILE A 49 7.21 9.86 -2.65
N LYS A 50 6.63 8.74 -2.19
CA LYS A 50 5.44 8.13 -2.80
C LYS A 50 4.24 8.44 -1.93
N PHE A 51 3.20 9.00 -2.54
CA PHE A 51 2.03 9.46 -1.82
C PHE A 51 0.83 8.58 -2.16
N TYR A 52 0.27 7.91 -1.17
CA TYR A 52 -0.89 7.04 -1.32
C TYR A 52 -2.14 7.76 -0.85
N SER A 53 -3.14 7.88 -1.72
CA SER A 53 -4.38 8.62 -1.46
C SER A 53 -5.59 7.82 -1.88
N SER A 54 -6.71 8.04 -1.21
CA SER A 54 -8.03 7.60 -1.66
C SER A 54 -8.55 8.42 -2.85
N GLY A 55 -7.98 9.60 -3.08
CA GLY A 55 -8.45 10.57 -4.05
C GLY A 55 -9.69 11.35 -3.62
N ILE A 56 -10.11 11.18 -2.38
CA ILE A 56 -11.35 11.74 -1.84
C ILE A 56 -11.01 12.64 -0.66
N TYR A 57 -11.46 13.86 -0.71
CA TYR A 57 -11.32 14.86 0.33
C TYR A 57 -12.64 15.06 1.07
N PHE A 58 -12.59 15.26 2.38
CA PHE A 58 -13.76 15.53 3.20
C PHE A 58 -13.61 16.89 3.89
N SER A 59 -14.50 17.82 3.58
CA SER A 59 -14.53 19.15 4.17
C SER A 59 -15.97 19.62 4.27
N ASP A 60 -16.28 20.37 5.32
CA ASP A 60 -17.60 20.98 5.55
C ASP A 60 -18.78 19.99 5.48
N GLY A 61 -18.53 18.76 5.93
CA GLY A 61 -19.56 17.70 5.94
C GLY A 61 -19.82 17.06 4.58
N GLN A 62 -18.97 17.31 3.56
CA GLN A 62 -19.14 16.79 2.21
C GLN A 62 -17.87 16.12 1.69
N TYR A 63 -18.07 15.09 0.87
CA TYR A 63 -17.00 14.49 0.08
C TYR A 63 -16.81 15.25 -1.21
N THR A 64 -15.56 15.53 -1.56
CA THR A 64 -15.14 16.18 -2.81
C THR A 64 -13.90 15.51 -3.36
N SER A 65 -13.56 15.79 -4.61
CA SER A 65 -12.21 15.49 -5.12
C SER A 65 -11.18 16.36 -4.40
N ILE A 66 -9.93 15.91 -4.33
CA ILE A 66 -8.86 16.66 -3.66
C ILE A 66 -8.73 18.06 -4.28
N PRO A 67 -8.68 19.14 -3.45
CA PRO A 67 -8.49 20.50 -3.94
C PRO A 67 -7.21 20.64 -4.75
N ALA A 68 -7.28 21.35 -5.88
CA ALA A 68 -6.13 21.58 -6.75
C ALA A 68 -4.97 22.25 -6.01
N THR A 69 -5.28 23.14 -5.06
CA THR A 69 -4.26 23.83 -4.24
C THR A 69 -3.41 22.87 -3.40
N LEU A 70 -3.99 21.79 -2.88
CA LEU A 70 -3.23 20.76 -2.14
C LEU A 70 -2.37 19.92 -3.08
N LEU A 71 -2.88 19.58 -4.27
CA LEU A 71 -2.11 18.87 -5.31
C LEU A 71 -0.94 19.73 -5.80
N GLU A 72 -1.16 21.02 -6.04
CA GLU A 72 -0.12 21.98 -6.45
C GLU A 72 0.98 22.12 -5.39
N ALA A 73 0.63 22.11 -4.12
CA ALA A 73 1.59 22.25 -3.03
C ALA A 73 2.60 21.08 -2.96
N VAL A 74 2.24 19.90 -3.48
CA VAL A 74 3.08 18.69 -3.41
C VAL A 74 3.65 18.24 -4.77
N LYS A 75 3.13 18.74 -5.90
CA LYS A 75 3.40 18.20 -7.26
C LYS A 75 4.88 18.07 -7.63
N ASP A 76 5.71 19.04 -7.26
CA ASP A 76 7.13 19.07 -7.62
C ASP A 76 8.03 18.34 -6.60
N LYS A 77 7.44 17.80 -5.53
CA LYS A 77 8.13 17.19 -4.39
C LYS A 77 7.92 15.68 -4.29
N ILE A 78 6.87 15.16 -4.91
CA ILE A 78 6.53 13.74 -4.87
C ILE A 78 6.96 13.02 -6.15
N GLU A 79 7.47 11.78 -6.00
CA GLU A 79 7.84 10.92 -7.13
C GLU A 79 6.60 10.37 -7.85
N ALA A 80 5.56 10.04 -7.08
CA ALA A 80 4.31 9.53 -7.60
C ALA A 80 3.15 9.77 -6.61
N LEU A 81 1.97 10.03 -7.14
CA LEU A 81 0.69 9.96 -6.44
C LEU A 81 -0.02 8.67 -6.84
N ILE A 82 -0.33 7.84 -5.86
CA ILE A 82 -0.78 6.47 -6.07
C ILE A 82 -2.19 6.31 -5.51
N PHE A 83 -3.10 5.82 -6.35
CA PHE A 83 -4.50 5.59 -6.00
C PHE A 83 -4.86 4.11 -6.04
N ASN A 84 -5.73 3.66 -5.15
CA ASN A 84 -6.39 2.37 -5.29
C ASN A 84 -7.58 2.52 -6.22
N TYR A 85 -7.57 1.75 -7.35
CA TYR A 85 -8.63 1.76 -8.34
C TYR A 85 -9.15 0.35 -8.56
N GLU A 86 -10.08 -0.07 -7.71
CA GLU A 86 -10.45 -1.47 -7.57
C GLU A 86 -11.52 -1.95 -8.58
N ALA A 87 -12.32 -1.04 -9.15
CA ALA A 87 -13.38 -1.36 -10.09
C ALA A 87 -13.81 -0.13 -10.91
N THR A 88 -14.43 -0.34 -12.08
CA THR A 88 -15.10 0.68 -12.88
C THR A 88 -16.60 0.77 -12.58
N ASP A 89 -17.18 -0.27 -12.00
CA ASP A 89 -18.54 -0.24 -11.49
C ASP A 89 -18.56 0.47 -10.13
N ALA A 90 -19.38 1.55 -10.04
CA ALA A 90 -19.41 2.40 -8.85
C ALA A 90 -19.94 1.69 -7.60
N ASN A 91 -20.89 0.77 -7.74
CA ASN A 91 -21.43 0.03 -6.60
C ASN A 91 -20.42 -1.01 -6.10
N LEU A 92 -19.75 -1.69 -7.02
CA LEU A 92 -18.67 -2.62 -6.65
C LEU A 92 -17.51 -1.89 -6.01
N TYR A 93 -17.08 -0.74 -6.57
CA TYR A 93 -16.06 0.12 -5.95
C TYR A 93 -16.45 0.50 -4.52
N ALA A 94 -17.68 0.97 -4.33
CA ALA A 94 -18.20 1.35 -3.01
C ALA A 94 -18.16 0.17 -2.02
N THR A 95 -18.56 -1.01 -2.46
CA THR A 95 -18.53 -2.24 -1.64
C THR A 95 -17.10 -2.59 -1.21
N ILE A 96 -16.15 -2.58 -2.15
CA ILE A 96 -14.74 -2.92 -1.89
C ILE A 96 -14.09 -1.87 -0.97
N MET A 97 -14.27 -0.60 -1.29
CA MET A 97 -13.63 0.50 -0.56
C MET A 97 -14.32 0.84 0.76
N GLY A 98 -15.57 0.39 0.97
CA GLY A 98 -16.39 0.74 2.13
C GLY A 98 -16.77 2.21 2.14
N THR A 99 -17.22 2.71 0.99
CA THR A 99 -17.53 4.12 0.74
C THR A 99 -18.83 4.24 -0.05
N GLU A 100 -19.17 5.43 -0.52
CA GLU A 100 -20.35 5.66 -1.38
C GLU A 100 -20.00 5.51 -2.86
N ALA A 101 -20.96 5.07 -3.67
CA ALA A 101 -20.78 4.88 -5.11
C ALA A 101 -20.39 6.19 -5.85
N ALA A 102 -20.90 7.33 -5.38
CA ALA A 102 -20.55 8.64 -5.91
C ALA A 102 -19.06 8.99 -5.77
N ASN A 103 -18.36 8.38 -4.82
CA ASN A 103 -16.94 8.66 -4.56
C ASN A 103 -16.01 8.16 -5.68
N LEU A 104 -16.45 7.24 -6.53
CA LEU A 104 -15.65 6.86 -7.71
C LEU A 104 -15.49 8.03 -8.69
N VAL A 105 -16.51 8.85 -8.85
CA VAL A 105 -16.45 10.07 -9.71
C VAL A 105 -15.45 11.07 -9.11
N LEU A 106 -15.44 11.23 -7.79
CA LEU A 106 -14.49 12.13 -7.09
C LEU A 106 -13.05 11.65 -7.23
N LEU A 107 -12.82 10.33 -7.20
CA LEU A 107 -11.51 9.74 -7.48
C LEU A 107 -11.09 10.02 -8.93
N ASP A 108 -11.97 9.80 -9.90
CA ASP A 108 -11.70 10.10 -11.31
C ASP A 108 -11.30 11.57 -11.51
N GLU A 109 -12.07 12.50 -10.93
CA GLU A 109 -11.75 13.94 -10.96
C GLU A 109 -10.39 14.26 -10.33
N THR A 110 -10.05 13.62 -9.22
CA THR A 110 -8.74 13.82 -8.56
C THR A 110 -7.60 13.32 -9.44
N ILE A 111 -7.76 12.17 -10.09
CA ILE A 111 -6.78 11.63 -11.04
C ILE A 111 -6.58 12.58 -12.20
N GLU A 112 -7.66 13.05 -12.82
CA GLU A 112 -7.61 13.98 -13.97
C GLU A 112 -6.95 15.32 -13.59
N LYS A 113 -7.29 15.89 -12.43
CA LYS A 113 -6.63 17.09 -11.89
C LYS A 113 -5.12 16.87 -11.66
N SER A 114 -4.76 15.73 -11.08
CA SER A 114 -3.35 15.41 -10.79
C SER A 114 -2.53 15.32 -12.08
N ILE A 115 -3.07 14.67 -13.10
CA ILE A 115 -2.43 14.54 -14.41
C ILE A 115 -2.33 15.91 -15.11
N ALA A 116 -3.39 16.71 -15.06
CA ALA A 116 -3.39 18.07 -15.63
C ALA A 116 -2.33 18.99 -14.97
N LEU A 117 -2.01 18.77 -13.69
CA LEU A 117 -0.96 19.44 -12.95
C LEU A 117 0.46 18.88 -13.22
N GLY A 118 0.58 17.83 -14.05
CA GLY A 118 1.84 17.18 -14.37
C GLY A 118 2.36 16.20 -13.31
N ILE A 119 1.52 15.82 -12.34
CA ILE A 119 1.88 14.83 -11.33
C ILE A 119 1.95 13.44 -11.98
N HIS A 120 3.00 12.69 -11.68
CA HIS A 120 3.06 11.28 -12.07
C HIS A 120 2.08 10.46 -11.26
N VAL A 121 1.04 9.93 -11.91
CA VAL A 121 -0.01 9.12 -11.27
C VAL A 121 0.19 7.65 -11.56
N GLU A 122 0.11 6.83 -10.51
CA GLU A 122 0.07 5.37 -10.59
C GLU A 122 -1.24 4.84 -10.00
N ALA A 123 -1.73 3.71 -10.49
CA ALA A 123 -2.86 3.02 -9.91
C ALA A 123 -2.47 1.65 -9.33
N HIS A 124 -3.02 1.33 -8.18
CA HIS A 124 -2.94 0.02 -7.57
C HIS A 124 -4.29 -0.68 -7.62
N LEU A 125 -4.30 -1.97 -7.88
CA LEU A 125 -5.46 -2.82 -7.86
C LEU A 125 -5.12 -4.16 -7.20
N VAL A 126 -5.99 -4.61 -6.31
CA VAL A 126 -5.93 -5.96 -5.73
C VAL A 126 -6.95 -6.85 -6.43
N PRO A 127 -6.54 -7.84 -7.25
CA PRO A 127 -7.47 -8.78 -7.85
C PRO A 127 -8.13 -9.64 -6.78
N MET A 128 -9.46 -9.67 -6.78
CA MET A 128 -10.34 -10.38 -5.85
C MET A 128 -11.44 -11.10 -6.64
N HIS A 129 -12.13 -12.04 -6.01
CA HIS A 129 -13.28 -12.74 -6.61
C HIS A 129 -14.28 -11.76 -7.24
N CYS A 130 -14.61 -10.68 -6.54
CA CYS A 130 -15.64 -9.75 -6.99
C CYS A 130 -15.20 -8.82 -8.14
N ASN A 131 -13.88 -8.58 -8.37
CA ASN A 131 -13.43 -7.56 -9.32
C ASN A 131 -12.51 -8.04 -10.44
N TYR A 132 -11.90 -9.23 -10.36
CA TYR A 132 -10.83 -9.62 -11.28
C TYR A 132 -11.26 -9.62 -12.77
N ARG A 133 -12.54 -9.87 -13.07
CA ARG A 133 -13.06 -9.80 -14.45
C ARG A 133 -13.19 -8.39 -14.98
N GLN A 134 -13.19 -7.35 -14.11
CA GLN A 134 -13.20 -5.95 -14.54
C GLN A 134 -11.82 -5.43 -14.92
N ILE A 135 -10.74 -6.17 -14.69
CA ILE A 135 -9.36 -5.71 -14.96
C ILE A 135 -9.18 -5.10 -16.36
N PRO A 136 -9.66 -5.70 -17.46
CA PRO A 136 -9.54 -5.07 -18.78
C PRO A 136 -10.24 -3.70 -18.88
N ALA A 137 -11.42 -3.57 -18.27
CA ALA A 137 -12.16 -2.31 -18.25
C ALA A 137 -11.46 -1.25 -17.38
N VAL A 138 -10.94 -1.65 -16.21
CA VAL A 138 -10.15 -0.78 -15.33
C VAL A 138 -8.91 -0.26 -16.06
N LEU A 139 -8.14 -1.13 -16.70
CA LEU A 139 -6.96 -0.75 -17.46
C LEU A 139 -7.30 0.23 -18.60
N SER A 140 -8.38 -0.04 -19.35
CA SER A 140 -8.85 0.85 -20.41
C SER A 140 -9.22 2.23 -19.88
N LYS A 141 -9.98 2.29 -18.77
CA LYS A 141 -10.40 3.53 -18.13
C LYS A 141 -9.20 4.33 -17.63
N LEU A 142 -8.30 3.70 -16.87
CA LEU A 142 -7.10 4.33 -16.34
C LEU A 142 -6.20 4.88 -17.45
N TYR A 143 -6.01 4.12 -18.51
CA TYR A 143 -5.24 4.57 -19.67
C TYR A 143 -5.86 5.78 -20.37
N SER A 144 -7.19 5.78 -20.53
CA SER A 144 -7.91 6.92 -21.13
C SER A 144 -7.81 8.20 -20.31
N MET A 145 -7.66 8.10 -19.00
CA MET A 145 -7.38 9.23 -18.09
C MET A 145 -5.91 9.67 -18.09
N GLY A 146 -5.01 8.92 -18.75
CA GLY A 146 -3.57 9.22 -18.78
C GLY A 146 -2.74 8.49 -17.72
N VAL A 147 -3.33 7.59 -16.93
CA VAL A 147 -2.59 6.74 -15.99
C VAL A 147 -1.97 5.59 -16.77
N SER A 148 -0.65 5.59 -16.88
CA SER A 148 0.09 4.58 -17.65
C SER A 148 0.75 3.49 -16.79
N ASN A 149 0.87 3.70 -15.48
CA ASN A 149 1.49 2.77 -14.56
C ASN A 149 0.45 2.12 -13.64
N VAL A 150 0.25 0.82 -13.78
CA VAL A 150 -0.69 0.05 -12.95
C VAL A 150 0.03 -1.11 -12.26
N SER A 151 -0.19 -1.24 -10.96
CA SER A 151 0.36 -2.33 -10.16
C SER A 151 -0.75 -3.24 -9.63
N PHE A 152 -0.68 -4.51 -9.97
CA PHE A 152 -1.52 -5.53 -9.36
C PHE A 152 -0.87 -6.03 -8.08
N LEU A 153 -1.55 -5.85 -6.96
CA LEU A 153 -1.03 -6.19 -5.64
C LEU A 153 -1.63 -7.49 -5.13
N ARG A 154 -0.89 -8.13 -4.23
CA ARG A 154 -1.39 -9.29 -3.49
C ARG A 154 -2.40 -8.83 -2.45
N LEU A 155 -3.50 -9.58 -2.33
CA LEU A 155 -4.40 -9.46 -1.20
C LEU A 155 -3.67 -9.82 0.11
N VAL A 156 -3.73 -8.94 1.09
CA VAL A 156 -3.26 -9.21 2.46
C VAL A 156 -4.48 -9.50 3.34
N THR A 157 -4.47 -10.63 4.00
CA THR A 157 -5.59 -11.12 4.82
C THR A 157 -5.66 -10.42 6.17
N GLN A 158 -6.15 -9.17 6.16
CA GLN A 158 -6.29 -8.33 7.37
C GLN A 158 -7.48 -7.37 7.25
N GLY A 159 -7.90 -6.81 8.40
CA GLY A 159 -9.01 -5.87 8.45
C GLY A 159 -10.31 -6.47 7.89
N ARG A 160 -11.06 -5.71 7.10
CA ARG A 160 -12.34 -6.11 6.50
C ARG A 160 -12.30 -7.38 5.63
N VAL A 161 -11.14 -7.74 5.11
CA VAL A 161 -10.95 -8.97 4.32
C VAL A 161 -11.32 -10.21 5.13
N LEU A 162 -11.05 -10.22 6.45
CA LEU A 162 -11.35 -11.36 7.33
C LEU A 162 -12.85 -11.64 7.45
N GLU A 163 -13.68 -10.61 7.32
CA GLU A 163 -15.14 -10.68 7.44
C GLU A 163 -15.84 -10.91 6.07
N ASN A 164 -15.12 -10.69 4.96
CA ASN A 164 -15.65 -10.70 3.60
C ASN A 164 -14.95 -11.72 2.69
N LYS A 165 -14.61 -12.88 3.25
CA LYS A 165 -13.81 -13.90 2.56
C LYS A 165 -14.38 -14.30 1.19
N GLU A 166 -15.69 -14.49 1.10
CA GLU A 166 -16.40 -14.89 -0.13
C GLU A 166 -16.27 -13.82 -1.26
N LEU A 167 -16.17 -12.54 -0.90
CA LEU A 167 -16.02 -11.46 -1.87
C LEU A 167 -14.58 -11.34 -2.42
N VAL A 168 -13.61 -11.82 -1.64
CA VAL A 168 -12.20 -11.50 -1.94
C VAL A 168 -11.39 -12.71 -2.39
N GLU A 169 -11.70 -13.92 -1.90
CA GLU A 169 -10.88 -15.11 -2.16
C GLU A 169 -11.16 -15.68 -3.56
N LEU A 170 -10.11 -15.77 -4.36
CA LEU A 170 -10.18 -16.40 -5.68
C LEU A 170 -10.11 -17.93 -5.56
N THR A 171 -11.00 -18.65 -6.24
CA THR A 171 -10.86 -20.10 -6.42
C THR A 171 -9.66 -20.45 -7.28
N ILE A 172 -9.30 -21.72 -7.34
CA ILE A 172 -8.20 -22.20 -8.21
C ILE A 172 -8.50 -21.90 -9.68
N GLU A 173 -9.75 -22.11 -10.10
CA GLU A 173 -10.21 -21.84 -11.46
C GLU A 173 -10.14 -20.36 -11.79
N GLU A 174 -10.56 -19.49 -10.83
CA GLU A 174 -10.50 -18.04 -10.99
C GLU A 174 -9.06 -17.50 -11.01
N GLN A 175 -8.17 -18.10 -10.25
CA GLN A 175 -6.74 -17.78 -10.33
C GLN A 175 -6.16 -18.12 -11.72
N ALA A 176 -6.59 -19.22 -12.33
CA ALA A 176 -6.20 -19.58 -13.69
C ALA A 176 -6.79 -18.60 -14.71
N GLU A 177 -8.06 -18.22 -14.57
CA GLU A 177 -8.73 -17.21 -15.40
C GLU A 177 -8.05 -15.84 -15.27
N LEU A 178 -7.79 -15.38 -14.05
CA LEU A 178 -7.05 -14.14 -13.76
C LEU A 178 -5.69 -14.11 -14.46
N LYS A 179 -4.96 -15.21 -14.41
CA LYS A 179 -3.68 -15.31 -15.10
C LYS A 179 -3.81 -15.09 -16.61
N GLN A 180 -4.83 -15.65 -17.26
CA GLN A 180 -5.09 -15.44 -18.68
C GLN A 180 -5.51 -13.99 -18.98
N ILE A 181 -6.34 -13.39 -18.12
CA ILE A 181 -6.73 -11.98 -18.24
C ILE A 181 -5.47 -11.08 -18.16
N LEU A 182 -4.59 -11.30 -17.20
CA LEU A 182 -3.37 -10.49 -17.04
C LEU A 182 -2.37 -10.68 -18.18
N ILE A 183 -2.23 -11.89 -18.74
CA ILE A 183 -1.40 -12.12 -19.93
C ILE A 183 -1.94 -11.32 -21.12
N LYS A 184 -3.23 -11.49 -21.45
CA LYS A 184 -3.88 -10.76 -22.57
C LYS A 184 -3.83 -9.24 -22.36
N SER A 185 -4.07 -8.79 -21.14
CA SER A 185 -3.98 -7.36 -20.80
C SER A 185 -2.56 -6.83 -20.98
N GLY A 186 -1.55 -7.61 -20.61
CA GLY A 186 -0.15 -7.22 -20.77
C GLY A 186 0.29 -7.12 -22.24
N GLU A 187 -0.34 -7.89 -23.14
CA GLU A 187 -0.08 -7.83 -24.59
C GLU A 187 -0.73 -6.59 -25.25
N SER A 188 -1.88 -6.16 -24.74
CA SER A 188 -2.68 -5.09 -25.33
C SER A 188 -2.49 -3.72 -24.66
N TYR A 189 -2.11 -3.69 -23.40
CA TYR A 189 -1.94 -2.46 -22.63
C TYR A 189 -0.69 -1.70 -23.04
N LYS A 190 -0.86 -0.47 -23.45
CA LYS A 190 0.26 0.39 -23.92
C LYS A 190 1.08 1.02 -22.80
N GLY A 191 0.61 0.89 -21.55
CA GLY A 191 1.31 1.36 -20.37
C GLY A 191 2.18 0.29 -19.72
N LYS A 192 2.60 0.54 -18.49
CA LYS A 192 3.45 -0.37 -17.70
C LYS A 192 2.60 -1.10 -16.65
N ILE A 193 2.61 -2.42 -16.71
CA ILE A 193 1.97 -3.28 -15.71
C ILE A 193 3.06 -3.88 -14.82
N ARG A 194 2.90 -3.72 -13.50
CA ARG A 194 3.70 -4.39 -12.49
C ARG A 194 2.87 -5.47 -11.79
N LEU A 195 3.36 -6.69 -11.80
CA LEU A 195 2.71 -7.80 -11.11
C LEU A 195 3.39 -8.04 -9.76
N GLY A 196 2.70 -7.67 -8.69
CA GLY A 196 3.06 -8.03 -7.31
C GLY A 196 2.46 -9.38 -6.86
N LEU A 197 1.86 -10.11 -7.80
CA LEU A 197 1.19 -11.39 -7.59
C LEU A 197 2.14 -12.52 -8.03
N PRO A 198 2.45 -13.49 -7.18
CA PRO A 198 3.15 -14.67 -7.60
C PRO A 198 2.18 -15.63 -8.26
N PHE A 199 2.37 -15.92 -9.54
CA PHE A 199 1.70 -17.04 -10.21
C PHE A 199 2.44 -18.38 -10.06
N SER A 200 3.64 -18.35 -9.46
CA SER A 200 4.36 -19.54 -9.01
C SER A 200 5.35 -19.16 -7.91
N ALA A 201 5.55 -20.01 -6.92
CA ALA A 201 6.51 -19.83 -5.85
C ALA A 201 7.95 -19.63 -6.37
N ALA A 202 8.30 -20.28 -7.48
CA ALA A 202 9.63 -20.20 -8.11
C ALA A 202 9.99 -18.82 -8.70
N LYS A 203 9.03 -17.89 -8.82
CA LYS A 203 9.22 -16.53 -9.40
C LYS A 203 9.01 -15.41 -8.39
N CYS A 204 9.00 -15.71 -7.10
CA CYS A 204 8.90 -14.68 -6.09
C CYS A 204 10.21 -13.90 -5.96
N ALA A 205 10.12 -12.59 -5.99
CA ALA A 205 11.22 -11.75 -5.55
C ALA A 205 11.49 -12.01 -4.05
N ALA A 206 12.74 -11.88 -3.62
CA ALA A 206 13.09 -12.02 -2.22
C ALA A 206 12.25 -11.08 -1.35
N CYS A 207 11.69 -11.62 -0.27
CA CYS A 207 10.89 -10.83 0.66
C CYS A 207 11.79 -9.88 1.44
N GLY A 208 11.51 -8.57 1.35
CA GLY A 208 12.30 -7.52 2.03
C GLY A 208 11.76 -7.13 3.41
N THR A 209 10.87 -7.93 3.99
CA THR A 209 10.24 -7.62 5.29
C THR A 209 11.29 -7.49 6.40
N GLY A 210 11.24 -6.39 7.16
CA GLY A 210 12.14 -6.13 8.28
C GLY A 210 13.61 -5.84 7.91
N THR A 211 13.96 -5.90 6.61
CA THR A 211 15.34 -5.66 6.12
C THR A 211 15.43 -4.44 5.23
N VAL A 212 14.72 -4.41 4.09
CA VAL A 212 14.77 -3.31 3.12
C VAL A 212 13.54 -2.40 3.22
N LYS A 213 12.58 -2.72 4.05
CA LYS A 213 11.43 -1.87 4.35
C LYS A 213 10.92 -2.06 5.77
N LEU A 214 10.35 -1.00 6.31
CA LEU A 214 9.57 -0.98 7.54
C LEU A 214 8.24 -0.27 7.27
N THR A 215 7.27 -0.50 8.13
CA THR A 215 6.00 0.24 8.17
C THR A 215 5.81 0.80 9.56
N ILE A 216 5.60 2.11 9.66
CA ILE A 216 5.25 2.78 10.92
C ILE A 216 3.75 3.05 10.86
N ARG A 217 3.00 2.52 11.82
CA ARG A 217 1.56 2.71 11.90
C ARG A 217 1.23 4.09 12.49
N TYR A 218 0.02 4.56 12.29
CA TYR A 218 -0.45 5.88 12.73
C TYR A 218 -0.32 6.15 14.24
N ASP A 219 -0.21 5.11 15.05
CA ASP A 219 -0.01 5.14 16.50
C ASP A 219 1.46 5.00 16.92
N GLY A 220 2.37 4.92 15.96
CA GLY A 220 3.81 4.91 16.16
C GLY A 220 4.46 3.53 16.24
N TYR A 221 3.71 2.44 16.23
CA TYR A 221 4.29 1.10 16.24
C TYR A 221 5.01 0.78 14.92
N VAL A 222 6.18 0.17 15.04
CA VAL A 222 7.06 -0.19 13.92
C VAL A 222 6.89 -1.65 13.55
N PHE A 223 6.55 -1.90 12.30
CA PHE A 223 6.35 -3.23 11.75
C PHE A 223 7.32 -3.52 10.61
N PRO A 224 7.68 -4.79 10.39
CA PRO A 224 8.60 -5.19 9.32
C PRO A 224 8.01 -4.95 7.90
N CYS A 225 6.68 -4.96 7.76
CA CYS A 225 5.94 -4.54 6.55
C CYS A 225 4.43 -4.46 6.83
N GLU A 226 3.65 -4.02 5.86
CA GLU A 226 2.20 -3.84 5.96
C GLU A 226 1.45 -5.11 6.36
N ALA A 227 1.96 -6.30 6.02
CA ALA A 227 1.34 -7.57 6.37
C ALA A 227 1.42 -7.91 7.88
N PHE A 228 2.21 -7.18 8.65
CA PHE A 228 2.37 -7.38 10.09
C PHE A 228 1.55 -6.41 10.94
N LYS A 229 1.13 -5.28 10.41
CA LYS A 229 0.57 -4.16 11.18
C LYS A 229 -0.71 -4.46 11.96
N ASP A 230 -1.48 -5.49 11.54
CA ASP A 230 -2.73 -5.89 12.19
C ASP A 230 -2.66 -7.37 12.58
N GLY A 231 -2.77 -7.66 13.89
CA GLY A 231 -2.79 -9.02 14.43
C GLY A 231 -1.43 -9.69 14.62
N LEU A 232 -0.33 -9.06 14.23
CA LEU A 232 1.04 -9.56 14.47
C LEU A 232 1.89 -8.56 15.30
N MET A 233 1.26 -7.85 16.22
CA MET A 233 1.95 -6.99 17.19
C MET A 233 2.88 -7.78 18.10
N GLU A 234 2.50 -8.98 18.44
CA GLU A 234 3.27 -9.95 19.19
C GLU A 234 3.57 -11.15 18.30
N ILE A 235 4.84 -11.48 18.12
CA ILE A 235 5.28 -12.62 17.29
C ILE A 235 5.47 -13.88 18.11
N MET A 236 6.08 -13.73 19.27
CA MET A 236 6.30 -14.77 20.29
C MET A 236 5.87 -14.22 21.64
N ASP A 237 5.62 -15.10 22.60
CA ASP A 237 5.16 -14.72 23.94
C ASP A 237 6.04 -13.63 24.56
N GLY A 238 5.47 -12.45 24.76
CA GLY A 238 6.12 -11.29 25.35
C GLY A 238 6.99 -10.45 24.40
N ILE A 239 7.19 -10.84 23.13
CA ILE A 239 7.98 -10.07 22.16
C ILE A 239 7.05 -9.22 21.29
N MET A 240 7.00 -7.95 21.63
CA MET A 240 6.06 -6.97 21.03
C MET A 240 6.76 -6.02 20.06
N ALA A 241 5.99 -5.53 19.07
CA ALA A 241 6.41 -4.42 18.24
C ALA A 241 6.71 -3.17 19.09
N GLU A 242 7.74 -2.43 18.75
CA GLU A 242 8.19 -1.23 19.48
C GLU A 242 7.64 0.04 18.84
N ASN A 243 7.70 1.17 19.55
CA ASN A 243 7.01 2.40 19.21
C ASN A 243 7.98 3.59 19.09
N VAL A 244 7.87 4.36 17.99
CA VAL A 244 8.71 5.56 17.75
C VAL A 244 8.38 6.74 18.67
N ASN A 245 7.28 6.70 19.40
CA ASN A 245 7.02 7.68 20.46
C ASN A 245 7.92 7.45 21.70
N GLU A 246 8.46 6.25 21.84
CA GLU A 246 9.25 5.83 23.03
C GLU A 246 10.73 5.69 22.70
N LYS A 247 11.06 5.25 21.47
CA LYS A 247 12.44 4.95 21.04
C LYS A 247 12.72 5.55 19.67
N ARG A 248 14.00 5.81 19.38
CA ARG A 248 14.44 6.21 18.05
C ARG A 248 14.22 5.08 17.04
N LEU A 249 13.83 5.43 15.81
CA LEU A 249 13.65 4.43 14.75
C LEU A 249 14.96 3.68 14.44
N SER A 250 16.11 4.36 14.50
CA SER A 250 17.43 3.75 14.37
C SER A 250 17.66 2.66 15.41
N ASP A 251 17.37 2.95 16.68
CA ASP A 251 17.53 1.98 17.78
C ASP A 251 16.59 0.78 17.60
N ILE A 252 15.34 1.04 17.21
CA ILE A 252 14.38 -0.03 16.91
C ILE A 252 14.87 -0.89 15.74
N TYR A 253 15.37 -0.28 14.66
CA TYR A 253 15.85 -1.03 13.51
C TYR A 253 17.03 -1.94 13.85
N GLU A 254 17.97 -1.46 14.67
CA GLU A 254 19.20 -2.15 14.99
C GLU A 254 19.04 -3.17 16.13
N HIS A 255 18.23 -2.85 17.15
CA HIS A 255 18.23 -3.58 18.43
C HIS A 255 16.87 -4.22 18.81
N SER A 256 15.82 -4.02 18.01
CA SER A 256 14.51 -4.62 18.30
C SER A 256 14.55 -6.14 18.25
N GLU A 257 14.22 -6.78 19.35
CA GLU A 257 14.05 -8.23 19.44
C GLU A 257 12.90 -8.69 18.51
N TYR A 258 11.81 -7.90 18.42
CA TYR A 258 10.70 -8.16 17.51
C TYR A 258 11.16 -8.21 16.03
N LEU A 259 11.91 -7.21 15.58
CA LEU A 259 12.42 -7.18 14.21
C LEU A 259 13.46 -8.26 13.95
N GLN A 260 14.29 -8.57 14.93
CA GLN A 260 15.30 -9.64 14.81
C GLN A 260 14.64 -11.00 14.63
N ASN A 261 13.63 -11.33 15.44
CA ASN A 261 12.86 -12.58 15.30
C ASN A 261 12.19 -12.70 13.91
N VAL A 262 11.68 -11.59 13.36
CA VAL A 262 11.13 -11.59 12.00
C VAL A 262 12.22 -11.86 10.96
N ARG A 263 13.40 -11.26 11.09
CA ARG A 263 14.52 -11.46 10.17
C ARG A 263 15.03 -12.90 10.18
N ASP A 264 15.15 -13.49 11.35
CA ASP A 264 15.60 -14.88 11.54
C ASP A 264 14.54 -15.87 11.00
N GLY A 265 13.27 -15.61 11.31
CA GLY A 265 12.18 -16.40 10.77
C GLY A 265 12.04 -16.29 9.25
N LEU A 266 12.29 -15.10 8.66
CA LEU A 266 12.32 -14.90 7.22
C LEU A 266 13.44 -15.70 6.56
N LYS A 267 14.62 -15.77 7.17
CA LYS A 267 15.75 -16.58 6.69
C LYS A 267 15.37 -18.05 6.64
N THR A 268 14.85 -18.59 7.74
CA THR A 268 14.38 -20.00 7.81
C THR A 268 13.27 -20.27 6.80
N PHE A 269 12.30 -19.35 6.66
CA PHE A 269 11.22 -19.45 5.66
C PHE A 269 11.77 -19.51 4.23
N SER A 270 12.76 -18.70 3.90
CA SER A 270 13.37 -18.66 2.57
C SER A 270 14.11 -19.95 2.24
N GLU A 271 14.67 -20.63 3.23
CA GLU A 271 15.39 -21.90 3.11
C GLU A 271 14.46 -23.12 3.06
N SER A 272 13.24 -23.00 3.60
CA SER A 272 12.30 -24.12 3.75
C SER A 272 11.63 -24.61 2.47
N GLY A 273 11.69 -23.84 1.37
CA GLY A 273 11.04 -24.18 0.12
C GLY A 273 9.50 -24.18 0.19
N VAL A 274 8.91 -23.59 1.23
CA VAL A 274 7.45 -23.44 1.35
C VAL A 274 6.94 -22.64 0.15
N GLY A 275 5.90 -23.16 -0.52
CA GLY A 275 5.35 -22.58 -1.77
C GLY A 275 4.68 -21.21 -1.63
N GLU A 276 4.82 -20.54 -0.49
CA GLU A 276 4.29 -19.19 -0.24
C GLU A 276 5.38 -18.13 -0.47
N CYS A 277 4.98 -17.01 -1.07
CA CYS A 277 5.90 -15.93 -1.41
C CYS A 277 5.89 -14.77 -0.42
N CYS A 278 5.05 -14.78 0.60
CA CYS A 278 4.93 -13.69 1.56
C CYS A 278 5.08 -14.21 2.98
N TYR A 279 6.20 -13.89 3.61
CA TYR A 279 6.45 -14.30 4.98
C TYR A 279 5.39 -13.79 5.96
N GLY A 280 4.91 -12.56 5.79
CA GLY A 280 3.83 -12.02 6.62
C GLY A 280 2.51 -12.82 6.50
N GLN A 281 2.15 -13.25 5.29
CA GLN A 281 0.99 -14.13 5.08
C GLN A 281 1.18 -15.49 5.74
N TYR A 282 2.38 -16.08 5.60
CA TYR A 282 2.75 -17.32 6.26
C TYR A 282 2.62 -17.22 7.78
N CYS A 283 3.12 -16.14 8.39
CA CYS A 283 2.99 -15.89 9.83
C CYS A 283 1.52 -15.77 10.25
N ARG A 284 0.69 -15.06 9.45
CA ARG A 284 -0.74 -14.90 9.74
C ARG A 284 -1.49 -16.23 9.71
N LYS A 285 -1.22 -17.10 8.73
CA LYS A 285 -1.80 -18.44 8.65
C LYS A 285 -1.42 -19.29 9.86
N ASN A 286 -0.14 -19.28 10.23
CA ASN A 286 0.36 -20.08 11.37
C ASN A 286 -0.19 -19.59 12.73
N LYS A 287 -0.53 -18.33 12.87
CA LYS A 287 -1.25 -17.80 14.04
C LYS A 287 -2.77 -17.97 13.95
N GLY A 288 -3.30 -18.64 12.93
CA GLY A 288 -4.73 -18.84 12.76
C GLY A 288 -5.53 -17.59 12.41
N LEU A 289 -4.86 -16.52 12.02
CA LEU A 289 -5.47 -15.25 11.60
C LEU A 289 -6.11 -15.34 10.21
N TRP A 290 -5.85 -16.43 9.50
CA TRP A 290 -6.47 -16.80 8.23
C TRP A 290 -6.50 -18.32 8.12
N LYS A 291 -7.70 -18.89 8.05
CA LYS A 291 -7.93 -20.35 7.86
C LYS A 291 -8.45 -20.64 6.48
#